data_8d440002a80449d6c771dadec151cc9c
#
_entry.id   8d440002a80449d6c771dadec151cc9c
#
_cell.length_a   1.000
_cell.length_b   1.000
_cell.length_c   1.000
_cell.angle_alpha   90.00
_cell.angle_beta   90.00
_cell.angle_gamma   90.00
#
_symmetry.space_group_name_H-M   'P 1'
#
loop_
_entity.id
_entity.type
_entity.pdbx_description
1 polymer ?
#
loop_
_entity_poly.entity_id
_entity_poly.type
_entity_poly.pdbx_seq_one_letter_code
_entity_poly.pdbx_strand_id
1 'polypeptide(L)'
;MKLYDTIVIGAGAAGLFYGALSEPGTDSLIIDHSERPGLKLLISGSGQCNITHDGSIKDFITRYGQNGRYIRSALYGANNLSLVEFLNKNGIKTVTRDDGKIFPESLKASEILNMLIKKSEANGFPLLIKEHITDISSDDSDGTYIVKTENSSFKTKKLVIAAGGMSYPKTGSDGSLYPLIEKLGIQMIPVRPALVPIYTHSYGYRNLSGISFKAVLVRLLENNREIAAQTGDILLTHRAFSGPAILDISRYADKGHKLEINYIYPVTGQRAADMIKADFQGNSRELHTYISRIFKIPDAFAVKLIENAGICPYMKTSCTEGDEITKIAEALTCHRYAVSGTGSFSEAMVTAGGVSLDAVNLRNMESKKHSNLFFIGEVLDIDGDTGGFNLQFAYSSAMAAVKNKK
;
A
#
# COMPACT_ATOMS: atom_id res chain seq x y z
N MET A 1 -7.13 -39.85 -5.19
CA MET A 1 -6.95 -38.38 -5.26
C MET A 1 -5.73 -38.15 -6.15
N LYS A 2 -5.81 -37.23 -7.12
CA LYS A 2 -4.66 -36.88 -7.96
C LYS A 2 -3.61 -36.17 -7.11
N LEU A 3 -2.33 -36.53 -7.28
CA LEU A 3 -1.21 -35.88 -6.61
C LEU A 3 -0.60 -34.82 -7.53
N TYR A 4 -0.67 -33.55 -7.13
CA TYR A 4 -0.05 -32.44 -7.81
C TYR A 4 1.39 -32.20 -7.32
N ASP A 5 2.25 -31.68 -8.19
CA ASP A 5 3.60 -31.24 -7.76
C ASP A 5 3.50 -29.98 -6.90
N THR A 6 2.66 -29.01 -7.32
CA THR A 6 2.42 -27.78 -6.57
C THR A 6 0.97 -27.35 -6.65
N ILE A 7 0.39 -26.97 -5.51
CA ILE A 7 -0.86 -26.20 -5.48
C ILE A 7 -0.57 -24.83 -4.93
N VAL A 8 -1.06 -23.80 -5.63
CA VAL A 8 -1.02 -22.38 -5.17
C VAL A 8 -2.46 -22.01 -4.78
N ILE A 9 -2.64 -21.47 -3.58
CA ILE A 9 -3.93 -20.94 -3.13
C ILE A 9 -3.91 -19.42 -3.28
N GLY A 10 -4.77 -18.90 -4.15
CA GLY A 10 -4.90 -17.49 -4.50
C GLY A 10 -4.36 -17.14 -5.88
N ALA A 11 -5.26 -16.71 -6.79
CA ALA A 11 -4.95 -16.19 -8.12
C ALA A 11 -4.82 -14.67 -8.15
N GLY A 12 -4.29 -14.09 -7.07
CA GLY A 12 -3.85 -12.70 -6.99
C GLY A 12 -2.48 -12.48 -7.63
N ALA A 13 -1.92 -11.28 -7.48
CA ALA A 13 -0.62 -10.94 -8.07
C ALA A 13 0.49 -11.94 -7.69
N ALA A 14 0.61 -12.29 -6.39
CA ALA A 14 1.68 -13.18 -5.92
C ALA A 14 1.55 -14.60 -6.48
N GLY A 15 0.34 -15.19 -6.46
CA GLY A 15 0.12 -16.55 -6.97
C GLY A 15 0.30 -16.63 -8.49
N LEU A 16 -0.15 -15.62 -9.22
CA LEU A 16 0.06 -15.55 -10.68
C LEU A 16 1.53 -15.32 -11.03
N PHE A 17 2.27 -14.51 -10.28
CA PHE A 17 3.73 -14.41 -10.44
C PHE A 17 4.40 -15.74 -10.16
N TYR A 18 3.98 -16.48 -9.13
CA TYR A 18 4.55 -17.79 -8.83
C TYR A 18 4.39 -18.76 -10.02
N GLY A 19 3.18 -18.90 -10.56
CA GLY A 19 2.93 -19.74 -11.74
C GLY A 19 3.70 -19.27 -12.97
N ALA A 20 3.71 -17.95 -13.24
CA ALA A 20 4.40 -17.38 -14.40
C ALA A 20 5.94 -17.48 -14.33
N LEU A 21 6.51 -17.55 -13.13
CA LEU A 21 7.95 -17.66 -12.89
C LEU A 21 8.42 -19.12 -12.76
N SER A 22 7.51 -20.07 -12.57
CA SER A 22 7.81 -21.50 -12.45
C SER A 22 8.30 -22.08 -13.77
N GLU A 23 9.08 -23.16 -13.68
CA GLU A 23 9.53 -23.90 -14.87
C GLU A 23 8.35 -24.70 -15.46
N PRO A 24 8.24 -24.83 -16.79
CA PRO A 24 7.19 -25.63 -17.43
C PRO A 24 7.38 -27.13 -17.14
N GLY A 25 6.30 -27.91 -17.30
CA GLY A 25 6.35 -29.36 -17.23
C GLY A 25 6.01 -29.94 -15.85
N THR A 26 5.49 -29.12 -14.92
CA THR A 26 4.96 -29.59 -13.62
C THR A 26 3.45 -29.81 -13.71
N ASP A 27 2.93 -30.82 -13.02
CA ASP A 27 1.48 -31.01 -12.84
C ASP A 27 1.02 -30.20 -11.64
N SER A 28 0.63 -28.96 -11.88
CA SER A 28 0.37 -27.97 -10.83
C SER A 28 -1.00 -27.33 -11.02
N LEU A 29 -1.44 -26.53 -10.04
CA LEU A 29 -2.76 -25.91 -10.04
C LEU A 29 -2.74 -24.60 -9.24
N ILE A 30 -3.45 -23.57 -9.71
CA ILE A 30 -3.79 -22.40 -8.90
C ILE A 30 -5.27 -22.46 -8.56
N ILE A 31 -5.62 -22.40 -7.28
CA ILE A 31 -7.01 -22.42 -6.80
C ILE A 31 -7.39 -21.04 -6.25
N ASP A 32 -8.54 -20.52 -6.65
CA ASP A 32 -9.07 -19.24 -6.14
C ASP A 32 -10.59 -19.31 -5.95
N HIS A 33 -11.09 -18.68 -4.90
CA HIS A 33 -12.52 -18.63 -4.62
C HIS A 33 -13.26 -17.57 -5.43
N SER A 34 -12.54 -16.59 -5.97
CA SER A 34 -13.12 -15.48 -6.72
C SER A 34 -13.66 -15.92 -8.07
N GLU A 35 -14.64 -15.19 -8.60
CA GLU A 35 -15.16 -15.42 -9.96
C GLU A 35 -14.16 -15.11 -11.07
N ARG A 36 -13.20 -14.23 -10.79
CA ARG A 36 -12.18 -13.78 -11.74
C ARG A 36 -10.84 -13.62 -11.02
N PRO A 37 -9.74 -14.09 -11.60
CA PRO A 37 -8.42 -13.93 -11.04
C PRO A 37 -7.97 -12.46 -11.07
N GLY A 38 -7.13 -12.06 -10.14
CA GLY A 38 -6.41 -10.79 -10.15
C GLY A 38 -7.25 -9.53 -10.02
N LEU A 39 -8.47 -9.59 -9.45
CA LEU A 39 -9.36 -8.43 -9.34
C LEU A 39 -8.69 -7.23 -8.64
N LYS A 40 -7.91 -7.48 -7.56
CA LYS A 40 -7.18 -6.42 -6.87
C LYS A 40 -6.06 -5.81 -7.73
N LEU A 41 -5.40 -6.63 -8.56
CA LEU A 41 -4.40 -6.16 -9.53
C LEU A 41 -5.06 -5.22 -10.56
N LEU A 42 -6.26 -5.54 -11.05
CA LEU A 42 -6.97 -4.72 -12.04
C LEU A 42 -7.30 -3.32 -11.56
N ILE A 43 -7.54 -3.12 -10.27
CA ILE A 43 -7.85 -1.80 -9.69
C ILE A 43 -6.60 -1.05 -9.21
N SER A 44 -5.43 -1.69 -9.20
CA SER A 44 -4.18 -1.08 -8.75
C SER A 44 -3.77 0.11 -9.62
N GLY A 45 -3.24 1.17 -8.99
CA GLY A 45 -2.86 2.40 -9.69
C GLY A 45 -4.01 3.03 -10.50
N SER A 46 -5.25 2.98 -9.99
CA SER A 46 -6.47 3.44 -10.70
C SER A 46 -6.70 2.73 -12.04
N GLY A 47 -6.42 1.42 -12.08
CA GLY A 47 -6.56 0.59 -13.28
C GLY A 47 -5.36 0.61 -14.22
N GLN A 48 -4.31 1.39 -13.91
CA GLN A 48 -3.10 1.53 -14.72
C GLN A 48 -1.99 0.56 -14.31
N CYS A 49 -2.08 -0.06 -13.12
CA CYS A 49 -1.08 -0.96 -12.54
C CYS A 49 0.30 -0.31 -12.32
N ASN A 50 0.44 0.47 -11.24
CA ASN A 50 1.77 0.86 -10.77
C ASN A 50 2.51 -0.38 -10.23
N ILE A 51 3.37 -0.97 -11.08
CA ILE A 51 3.89 -2.32 -10.83
C ILE A 51 5.12 -2.35 -9.92
N THR A 52 5.93 -1.30 -10.00
CA THR A 52 7.11 -1.10 -9.16
C THR A 52 7.54 0.37 -9.22
N HIS A 53 8.71 0.66 -8.68
CA HIS A 53 9.31 1.98 -8.66
C HIS A 53 10.75 1.89 -9.18
N ASP A 54 11.34 2.97 -9.66
CA ASP A 54 12.78 3.07 -9.90
C ASP A 54 13.53 3.27 -8.57
N GLY A 55 14.83 3.35 -8.64
CA GLY A 55 15.65 3.61 -7.47
C GLY A 55 16.36 2.37 -6.94
N SER A 56 17.14 2.56 -5.89
CA SER A 56 17.99 1.52 -5.30
C SER A 56 17.19 0.61 -4.36
N ILE A 57 17.62 -0.65 -4.26
CA ILE A 57 17.00 -1.59 -3.29
C ILE A 57 17.18 -1.13 -1.84
N LYS A 58 18.19 -0.32 -1.54
CA LYS A 58 18.35 0.28 -0.20
C LYS A 58 17.16 1.21 0.12
N ASP A 59 16.72 2.00 -0.86
CA ASP A 59 15.57 2.89 -0.71
C ASP A 59 14.26 2.08 -0.62
N PHE A 60 14.16 0.99 -1.41
CA PHE A 60 13.01 0.09 -1.33
C PHE A 60 12.80 -0.48 0.08
N ILE A 61 13.88 -0.94 0.73
CA ILE A 61 13.81 -1.52 2.08
C ILE A 61 13.13 -0.56 3.07
N THR A 62 13.38 0.75 2.95
CA THR A 62 12.78 1.75 3.84
C THR A 62 11.28 1.94 3.63
N ARG A 63 10.76 1.52 2.47
CA ARG A 63 9.35 1.66 2.08
C ARG A 63 8.42 0.60 2.68
N TYR A 64 8.95 -0.40 3.39
CA TYR A 64 8.17 -1.43 4.08
C TYR A 64 8.21 -1.27 5.60
N GLY A 65 8.36 -0.02 6.08
CA GLY A 65 8.39 0.29 7.50
C GLY A 65 9.46 -0.51 8.25
N GLN A 66 9.13 -0.96 9.46
CA GLN A 66 10.07 -1.71 10.32
C GLN A 66 10.39 -3.11 9.75
N ASN A 67 9.50 -3.67 8.94
CA ASN A 67 9.62 -5.03 8.41
C ASN A 67 10.50 -5.11 7.15
N GLY A 68 10.81 -3.99 6.49
CA GLY A 68 11.61 -3.98 5.27
C GLY A 68 12.98 -4.65 5.40
N ARG A 69 13.62 -4.53 6.56
CA ARG A 69 14.92 -5.19 6.84
C ARG A 69 14.88 -6.72 6.68
N TYR A 70 13.74 -7.35 6.95
CA TYR A 70 13.58 -8.80 6.92
C TYR A 70 13.47 -9.35 5.49
N ILE A 71 12.93 -8.56 4.56
CA ILE A 71 12.72 -8.98 3.16
C ILE A 71 13.87 -8.61 2.21
N ARG A 72 15.01 -8.12 2.76
CA ARG A 72 16.19 -7.75 1.95
C ARG A 72 16.60 -8.84 0.97
N SER A 73 16.66 -10.11 1.42
CA SER A 73 17.08 -11.23 0.59
C SER A 73 16.16 -11.41 -0.63
N ALA A 74 14.85 -11.33 -0.44
CA ALA A 74 13.89 -11.42 -1.53
C ALA A 74 14.02 -10.25 -2.51
N LEU A 75 14.14 -9.00 -2.00
CA LEU A 75 14.26 -7.80 -2.83
C LEU A 75 15.57 -7.75 -3.62
N TYR A 76 16.71 -8.18 -3.03
CA TYR A 76 17.98 -8.28 -3.77
C TYR A 76 17.97 -9.44 -4.77
N GLY A 77 17.32 -10.56 -4.44
CA GLY A 77 17.22 -11.73 -5.32
C GLY A 77 16.29 -11.55 -6.52
N ALA A 78 15.32 -10.62 -6.40
CA ALA A 78 14.33 -10.30 -7.43
C ALA A 78 13.90 -8.84 -7.29
N ASN A 79 14.71 -7.94 -7.83
CA ASN A 79 14.55 -6.49 -7.68
C ASN A 79 13.62 -5.87 -8.75
N ASN A 80 13.47 -4.56 -8.71
CA ASN A 80 12.68 -3.78 -9.66
C ASN A 80 13.19 -3.94 -11.11
N LEU A 81 14.49 -3.95 -11.31
CA LEU A 81 15.07 -4.14 -12.66
C LEU A 81 14.74 -5.53 -13.20
N SER A 82 14.83 -6.57 -12.37
CA SER A 82 14.47 -7.94 -12.78
C SER A 82 12.97 -8.09 -13.06
N LEU A 83 12.11 -7.36 -12.35
CA LEU A 83 10.68 -7.31 -12.65
C LEU A 83 10.40 -6.64 -14.00
N VAL A 84 11.02 -5.48 -14.25
CA VAL A 84 10.92 -4.79 -15.55
C VAL A 84 11.44 -5.68 -16.68
N GLU A 85 12.59 -6.34 -16.48
CA GLU A 85 13.13 -7.28 -17.47
C GLU A 85 12.18 -8.47 -17.73
N PHE A 86 11.59 -9.05 -16.67
CA PHE A 86 10.61 -10.11 -16.79
C PHE A 86 9.40 -9.67 -17.62
N LEU A 87 8.87 -8.47 -17.37
CA LEU A 87 7.75 -7.91 -18.14
C LEU A 87 8.13 -7.72 -19.62
N ASN A 88 9.26 -7.08 -19.88
CA ASN A 88 9.73 -6.82 -21.24
C ASN A 88 9.96 -8.13 -22.04
N LYS A 89 10.53 -9.15 -21.43
CA LYS A 89 10.72 -10.48 -22.04
C LYS A 89 9.38 -11.17 -22.38
N ASN A 90 8.30 -10.81 -21.69
CA ASN A 90 6.96 -11.34 -21.95
C ASN A 90 6.08 -10.35 -22.75
N GLY A 91 6.69 -9.38 -23.43
CA GLY A 91 6.03 -8.48 -24.38
C GLY A 91 5.35 -7.25 -23.75
N ILE A 92 5.52 -7.03 -22.45
CA ILE A 92 4.97 -5.85 -21.75
C ILE A 92 6.04 -4.77 -21.66
N LYS A 93 5.94 -3.74 -22.47
CA LYS A 93 6.80 -2.55 -22.36
C LYS A 93 6.38 -1.74 -21.14
N THR A 94 7.35 -1.09 -20.50
CA THR A 94 7.13 -0.29 -19.30
C THR A 94 7.56 1.16 -19.49
N VAL A 95 6.95 2.08 -18.76
CA VAL A 95 7.28 3.50 -18.71
C VAL A 95 7.51 3.93 -17.26
N THR A 96 8.58 4.69 -17.03
CA THR A 96 8.86 5.32 -15.73
C THR A 96 8.39 6.77 -15.78
N ARG A 97 7.60 7.19 -14.79
CA ARG A 97 7.16 8.57 -14.63
C ARG A 97 8.19 9.40 -13.86
N ASP A 98 8.07 10.71 -13.90
CA ASP A 98 8.97 11.66 -13.23
C ASP A 98 9.04 11.44 -11.71
N ASP A 99 7.99 10.88 -11.12
CA ASP A 99 7.93 10.51 -9.69
C ASP A 99 8.49 9.10 -9.39
N GLY A 100 9.16 8.47 -10.35
CA GLY A 100 9.80 7.16 -10.24
C GLY A 100 8.87 5.96 -10.35
N LYS A 101 7.57 6.14 -10.41
CA LYS A 101 6.60 5.04 -10.55
C LYS A 101 6.67 4.41 -11.93
N ILE A 102 6.64 3.07 -11.96
CA ILE A 102 6.73 2.29 -13.21
C ILE A 102 5.39 1.65 -13.53
N PHE A 103 4.92 1.86 -14.75
CA PHE A 103 3.65 1.36 -15.29
C PHE A 103 3.88 0.59 -16.60
N PRO A 104 2.94 -0.29 -17.03
CA PRO A 104 2.93 -0.72 -18.41
C PRO A 104 2.70 0.49 -19.35
N GLU A 105 3.34 0.51 -20.50
CA GLU A 105 3.22 1.62 -21.48
C GLU A 105 1.76 1.84 -21.91
N SER A 106 0.98 0.77 -21.99
CA SER A 106 -0.47 0.82 -22.28
C SER A 106 -1.32 1.48 -21.19
N LEU A 107 -0.79 1.65 -19.99
CA LEU A 107 -1.52 2.08 -18.77
C LEU A 107 -2.74 1.22 -18.46
N LYS A 108 -2.72 -0.08 -18.77
CA LYS A 108 -3.81 -1.03 -18.54
C LYS A 108 -3.36 -2.19 -17.66
N ALA A 109 -3.91 -2.28 -16.45
CA ALA A 109 -3.64 -3.39 -15.53
C ALA A 109 -4.02 -4.75 -16.12
N SER A 110 -5.03 -4.79 -17.01
CA SER A 110 -5.46 -6.00 -17.69
C SER A 110 -4.39 -6.63 -18.59
N GLU A 111 -3.48 -5.84 -19.14
CA GLU A 111 -2.38 -6.36 -19.96
C GLU A 111 -1.43 -7.20 -19.11
N ILE A 112 -1.03 -6.70 -17.94
CA ILE A 112 -0.22 -7.44 -16.96
C ILE A 112 -0.94 -8.71 -16.52
N LEU A 113 -2.21 -8.60 -16.13
CA LEU A 113 -3.00 -9.74 -15.67
C LEU A 113 -3.09 -10.84 -16.72
N ASN A 114 -3.45 -10.50 -17.96
CA ASN A 114 -3.58 -11.45 -19.05
C ASN A 114 -2.25 -12.14 -19.37
N MET A 115 -1.15 -11.41 -19.35
CA MET A 115 0.19 -11.96 -19.54
C MET A 115 0.52 -12.97 -18.43
N LEU A 116 0.28 -12.63 -17.15
CA LEU A 116 0.55 -13.52 -16.02
C LEU A 116 -0.28 -14.79 -16.08
N ILE A 117 -1.58 -14.71 -16.39
CA ILE A 117 -2.46 -15.86 -16.54
C ILE A 117 -1.94 -16.78 -17.64
N LYS A 118 -1.77 -16.23 -18.86
CA LYS A 118 -1.28 -17.00 -20.01
C LYS A 118 0.05 -17.68 -19.75
N LYS A 119 0.97 -16.98 -19.06
CA LYS A 119 2.30 -17.52 -18.74
C LYS A 119 2.20 -18.62 -17.67
N SER A 120 1.35 -18.46 -16.64
CA SER A 120 1.11 -19.47 -15.62
C SER A 120 0.54 -20.75 -16.24
N GLU A 121 -0.47 -20.64 -17.09
CA GLU A 121 -1.06 -21.80 -17.79
C GLU A 121 -0.04 -22.51 -18.68
N ALA A 122 0.78 -21.76 -19.43
CA ALA A 122 1.86 -22.31 -20.27
C ALA A 122 2.92 -23.04 -19.44
N ASN A 123 3.14 -22.65 -18.19
CA ASN A 123 4.06 -23.31 -17.26
C ASN A 123 3.44 -24.49 -16.50
N GLY A 124 2.19 -24.89 -16.79
CA GLY A 124 1.53 -26.03 -16.14
C GLY A 124 0.74 -25.67 -14.86
N PHE A 125 0.39 -24.39 -14.70
CA PHE A 125 -0.45 -23.88 -13.59
C PHE A 125 -1.81 -23.40 -14.12
N PRO A 126 -2.73 -24.28 -14.54
CA PRO A 126 -4.08 -23.89 -14.87
C PRO A 126 -4.80 -23.28 -13.67
N LEU A 127 -5.82 -22.46 -13.94
CA LEU A 127 -6.62 -21.80 -12.92
C LEU A 127 -7.88 -22.60 -12.63
N LEU A 128 -8.15 -22.87 -11.36
CA LEU A 128 -9.42 -23.40 -10.86
C LEU A 128 -10.05 -22.30 -9.98
N ILE A 129 -11.05 -21.63 -10.52
CA ILE A 129 -11.74 -20.50 -9.88
C ILE A 129 -13.08 -20.93 -9.28
N LYS A 130 -13.67 -20.06 -8.40
CA LYS A 130 -14.94 -20.34 -7.68
C LYS A 130 -14.85 -21.56 -6.76
N GLU A 131 -13.68 -21.84 -6.21
CA GLU A 131 -13.41 -22.94 -5.30
C GLU A 131 -13.02 -22.42 -3.91
N HIS A 132 -13.96 -22.41 -2.99
CA HIS A 132 -13.73 -22.03 -1.61
C HIS A 132 -12.97 -23.11 -0.85
N ILE A 133 -11.81 -22.74 -0.30
CA ILE A 133 -11.02 -23.65 0.54
C ILE A 133 -11.69 -23.79 1.90
N THR A 134 -12.00 -25.01 2.29
CA THR A 134 -12.67 -25.34 3.56
C THR A 134 -11.74 -25.98 4.58
N ASP A 135 -10.66 -26.64 4.14
CA ASP A 135 -9.69 -27.26 5.03
C ASP A 135 -8.31 -27.39 4.36
N ILE A 136 -7.28 -27.28 5.17
CA ILE A 136 -5.89 -27.57 4.80
C ILE A 136 -5.29 -28.43 5.90
N SER A 137 -4.73 -29.58 5.53
CA SER A 137 -4.05 -30.47 6.45
C SER A 137 -2.76 -31.04 5.87
N SER A 138 -1.78 -31.33 6.71
CA SER A 138 -0.59 -32.11 6.35
C SER A 138 -0.89 -33.59 6.46
N ASP A 139 -0.37 -34.37 5.51
CA ASP A 139 -0.31 -35.82 5.62
C ASP A 139 1.13 -36.17 6.03
N ASP A 140 1.32 -36.37 7.34
CA ASP A 140 2.64 -36.63 7.92
C ASP A 140 3.24 -37.98 7.48
N SER A 141 2.42 -38.87 6.87
CA SER A 141 2.89 -40.18 6.41
C SER A 141 3.78 -40.11 5.17
N ASP A 142 3.55 -39.09 4.29
CA ASP A 142 4.30 -38.92 3.04
C ASP A 142 4.77 -37.47 2.80
N GLY A 143 4.54 -36.57 3.75
CA GLY A 143 4.98 -35.19 3.70
C GLY A 143 4.23 -34.34 2.67
N THR A 144 3.02 -34.71 2.32
CA THR A 144 2.14 -34.00 1.37
C THR A 144 1.08 -33.17 2.09
N TYR A 145 0.35 -32.36 1.33
CA TYR A 145 -0.77 -31.57 1.82
C TYR A 145 -2.07 -32.00 1.16
N ILE A 146 -3.16 -31.98 1.93
CA ILE A 146 -4.51 -32.14 1.45
C ILE A 146 -5.21 -30.79 1.54
N VAL A 147 -5.69 -30.29 0.41
CA VAL A 147 -6.49 -29.07 0.28
C VAL A 147 -7.91 -29.47 -0.07
N LYS A 148 -8.88 -29.13 0.79
CA LYS A 148 -10.30 -29.39 0.53
C LYS A 148 -11.00 -28.11 0.15
N THR A 149 -11.85 -28.19 -0.84
CA THR A 149 -12.82 -27.16 -1.20
C THR A 149 -14.24 -27.65 -0.87
N GLU A 150 -15.23 -26.82 -1.11
CA GLU A 150 -16.64 -27.23 -0.96
C GLU A 150 -16.99 -28.42 -1.87
N ASN A 151 -16.36 -28.53 -3.04
CA ASN A 151 -16.73 -29.48 -4.10
C ASN A 151 -15.70 -30.61 -4.29
N SER A 152 -14.46 -30.44 -3.84
CA SER A 152 -13.35 -31.31 -4.23
C SER A 152 -12.28 -31.41 -3.13
N SER A 153 -11.38 -32.38 -3.31
CA SER A 153 -10.19 -32.52 -2.48
C SER A 153 -8.97 -32.80 -3.37
N PHE A 154 -7.89 -32.11 -3.06
CA PHE A 154 -6.65 -32.14 -3.84
C PHE A 154 -5.48 -32.55 -2.94
N LYS A 155 -4.52 -33.30 -3.47
CA LYS A 155 -3.29 -33.67 -2.76
C LYS A 155 -2.10 -33.07 -3.49
N THR A 156 -1.12 -32.54 -2.75
CA THR A 156 0.05 -31.89 -3.34
C THR A 156 1.33 -32.13 -2.54
N LYS A 157 2.47 -32.20 -3.23
CA LYS A 157 3.80 -32.27 -2.63
C LYS A 157 4.25 -30.92 -2.06
N LYS A 158 3.87 -29.81 -2.72
CA LYS A 158 4.20 -28.44 -2.33
C LYS A 158 2.93 -27.59 -2.29
N LEU A 159 2.76 -26.87 -1.18
CA LEU A 159 1.65 -25.93 -0.99
C LEU A 159 2.17 -24.50 -0.88
N VAL A 160 1.63 -23.61 -1.71
CA VAL A 160 1.98 -22.18 -1.72
C VAL A 160 0.74 -21.37 -1.37
N ILE A 161 0.79 -20.62 -0.28
CA ILE A 161 -0.31 -19.75 0.14
C ILE A 161 -0.03 -18.32 -0.32
N ALA A 162 -0.84 -17.84 -1.26
CA ALA A 162 -0.81 -16.52 -1.87
C ALA A 162 -2.16 -15.79 -1.67
N ALA A 163 -2.78 -15.99 -0.50
CA ALA A 163 -4.16 -15.61 -0.20
C ALA A 163 -4.43 -14.11 -0.15
N GLY A 164 -3.38 -13.27 -0.19
CA GLY A 164 -3.53 -11.84 0.02
C GLY A 164 -3.82 -11.49 1.48
N GLY A 165 -4.38 -10.31 1.71
CA GLY A 165 -4.76 -9.80 3.03
C GLY A 165 -6.28 -9.72 3.21
N MET A 166 -6.75 -8.58 3.80
CA MET A 166 -8.17 -8.27 4.00
C MET A 166 -8.60 -6.98 3.28
N SER A 167 -7.67 -6.32 2.59
CA SER A 167 -7.95 -5.05 1.91
C SER A 167 -8.70 -5.25 0.60
N TYR A 168 -9.70 -4.40 0.34
CA TYR A 168 -10.66 -4.55 -0.75
C TYR A 168 -11.33 -5.93 -0.77
N PRO A 169 -12.05 -6.35 0.30
CA PRO A 169 -12.56 -7.72 0.44
C PRO A 169 -13.43 -8.18 -0.75
N LYS A 170 -14.13 -7.25 -1.43
CA LYS A 170 -14.88 -7.55 -2.65
C LYS A 170 -14.02 -8.03 -3.83
N THR A 171 -12.71 -7.96 -3.73
CA THR A 171 -11.76 -8.45 -4.76
C THR A 171 -11.20 -9.84 -4.44
N GLY A 172 -11.72 -10.51 -3.40
CA GLY A 172 -11.26 -11.82 -2.97
C GLY A 172 -10.15 -11.79 -1.90
N SER A 173 -9.72 -10.59 -1.45
CA SER A 173 -8.77 -10.43 -0.35
C SER A 173 -9.54 -10.18 0.95
N ASP A 174 -10.15 -11.24 1.49
CA ASP A 174 -11.15 -11.19 2.58
C ASP A 174 -10.68 -11.80 3.91
N GLY A 175 -9.47 -12.38 3.94
CA GLY A 175 -8.90 -13.02 5.11
C GLY A 175 -9.48 -14.40 5.43
N SER A 176 -10.31 -14.97 4.57
CA SER A 176 -10.97 -16.27 4.79
C SER A 176 -10.00 -17.43 5.06
N LEU A 177 -8.76 -17.34 4.59
CA LEU A 177 -7.73 -18.37 4.83
C LEU A 177 -6.99 -18.22 6.17
N TYR A 178 -7.09 -17.12 6.88
CA TYR A 178 -6.35 -16.93 8.13
C TYR A 178 -6.66 -17.98 9.20
N PRO A 179 -7.93 -18.35 9.45
CA PRO A 179 -8.24 -19.40 10.41
C PRO A 179 -7.65 -20.77 10.04
N LEU A 180 -7.54 -21.07 8.73
CA LEU A 180 -6.95 -22.33 8.26
C LEU A 180 -5.42 -22.32 8.43
N ILE A 181 -4.78 -21.17 8.25
CA ILE A 181 -3.34 -20.97 8.49
C ILE A 181 -3.05 -21.11 9.99
N GLU A 182 -3.85 -20.51 10.86
CA GLU A 182 -3.74 -20.65 12.32
C GLU A 182 -3.94 -22.11 12.77
N LYS A 183 -4.89 -22.83 12.16
CA LYS A 183 -5.11 -24.27 12.42
C LYS A 183 -3.87 -25.13 12.10
N LEU A 184 -3.04 -24.76 11.14
CA LEU A 184 -1.73 -25.36 10.88
C LEU A 184 -0.69 -25.00 11.97
N GLY A 185 -1.07 -24.16 12.93
CA GLY A 185 -0.20 -23.69 14.02
C GLY A 185 0.86 -22.71 13.54
N ILE A 186 0.58 -21.97 12.50
CA ILE A 186 1.40 -20.84 12.01
C ILE A 186 1.02 -19.60 12.81
N GLN A 187 2.01 -18.92 13.35
CA GLN A 187 1.81 -17.69 14.10
C GLN A 187 1.34 -16.56 13.18
N MET A 188 0.28 -15.87 13.60
CA MET A 188 -0.27 -14.70 12.92
C MET A 188 -0.04 -13.43 13.74
N ILE A 189 0.23 -12.34 13.06
CA ILE A 189 0.19 -10.97 13.62
C ILE A 189 -1.20 -10.39 13.36
N PRO A 190 -1.85 -9.77 14.36
CA PRO A 190 -3.17 -9.17 14.19
C PRO A 190 -3.21 -8.21 13.00
N VAL A 191 -4.19 -8.40 12.14
CA VAL A 191 -4.31 -7.62 10.91
C VAL A 191 -5.02 -6.30 11.14
N ARG A 192 -4.58 -5.26 10.42
CA ARG A 192 -5.19 -3.93 10.42
C ARG A 192 -5.14 -3.31 9.02
N PRO A 193 -6.08 -2.39 8.70
CA PRO A 193 -6.03 -1.68 7.44
C PRO A 193 -4.81 -0.76 7.39
N ALA A 194 -4.13 -0.72 6.25
CA ALA A 194 -3.02 0.19 5.97
C ALA A 194 -3.20 0.85 4.59
N LEU A 195 -2.49 1.95 4.36
CA LEU A 195 -2.70 2.84 3.23
C LEU A 195 -4.18 3.27 3.14
N VAL A 196 -4.66 3.86 4.22
CA VAL A 196 -6.05 4.31 4.41
C VAL A 196 -6.12 5.81 4.65
N PRO A 197 -7.27 6.45 4.36
CA PRO A 197 -7.52 7.83 4.80
C PRO A 197 -7.45 7.98 6.32
N ILE A 198 -7.03 9.15 6.80
CA ILE A 198 -7.05 9.51 8.21
C ILE A 198 -8.22 10.45 8.48
N TYR A 199 -9.10 10.05 9.39
CA TYR A 199 -10.22 10.85 9.87
C TYR A 199 -9.80 11.69 11.07
N THR A 200 -10.33 12.91 11.14
CA THR A 200 -10.05 13.82 12.26
C THR A 200 -11.33 14.37 12.87
N HIS A 201 -11.28 14.71 14.15
CA HIS A 201 -12.35 15.49 14.76
C HIS A 201 -12.41 16.87 14.09
N SER A 202 -13.61 17.40 13.91
CA SER A 202 -13.82 18.74 13.34
C SER A 202 -13.19 18.93 11.94
N TYR A 203 -13.32 17.93 11.04
CA TYR A 203 -12.85 18.03 9.66
C TYR A 203 -13.60 19.13 8.90
N GLY A 204 -12.93 20.26 8.70
CA GLY A 204 -13.53 21.48 8.12
C GLY A 204 -13.49 21.59 6.61
N TYR A 205 -12.96 20.58 5.86
CA TYR A 205 -12.62 20.71 4.44
C TYR A 205 -13.57 19.94 3.50
N ARG A 206 -14.76 19.57 3.97
CA ARG A 206 -15.74 18.79 3.17
C ARG A 206 -16.02 19.42 1.80
N ASN A 207 -16.21 20.75 1.77
CA ASN A 207 -16.53 21.50 0.56
C ASN A 207 -15.30 21.76 -0.33
N LEU A 208 -14.11 21.35 0.10
CA LEU A 208 -12.84 21.48 -0.61
C LEU A 208 -12.34 20.13 -1.14
N SER A 209 -13.23 19.15 -1.22
CA SER A 209 -12.89 17.83 -1.75
C SER A 209 -12.34 17.91 -3.16
N GLY A 210 -11.25 17.19 -3.42
CA GLY A 210 -10.53 17.21 -4.69
C GLY A 210 -9.33 18.16 -4.72
N ILE A 211 -9.19 19.07 -3.74
CA ILE A 211 -7.98 19.88 -3.62
C ILE A 211 -6.82 19.00 -3.17
N SER A 212 -5.69 19.09 -3.89
CA SER A 212 -4.44 18.42 -3.56
C SER A 212 -3.32 19.43 -3.31
N PHE A 213 -2.40 19.07 -2.43
CA PHE A 213 -1.17 19.81 -2.17
C PHE A 213 0.01 18.92 -2.50
N LYS A 214 1.03 19.51 -3.12
CA LYS A 214 2.25 18.83 -3.52
C LYS A 214 3.34 18.94 -2.45
N ALA A 215 4.07 17.85 -2.22
CA ALA A 215 5.27 17.83 -1.40
C ALA A 215 5.11 18.46 -0.01
N VAL A 216 3.98 18.27 0.65
CA VAL A 216 3.73 18.72 2.02
C VAL A 216 4.45 17.81 3.02
N LEU A 217 4.76 18.35 4.21
CA LEU A 217 5.26 17.54 5.31
C LEU A 217 4.08 17.18 6.23
N VAL A 218 3.89 15.90 6.43
CA VAL A 218 2.91 15.33 7.36
C VAL A 218 3.64 14.66 8.50
N ARG A 219 3.25 14.97 9.75
CA ARG A 219 3.76 14.33 10.96
C ARG A 219 2.62 13.70 11.74
N LEU A 220 2.91 12.58 12.36
CA LEU A 220 2.02 11.95 13.31
C LEU A 220 2.64 12.06 14.70
N LEU A 221 1.85 12.58 15.65
CA LEU A 221 2.32 12.85 17.01
C LEU A 221 1.49 12.02 18.01
N GLU A 222 2.18 11.33 18.90
CA GLU A 222 1.63 10.73 20.11
C GLU A 222 2.16 11.48 21.34
N ASN A 223 1.28 11.95 22.21
CA ASN A 223 1.67 12.75 23.39
C ASN A 223 2.62 13.93 23.06
N ASN A 224 2.39 14.60 21.92
CA ASN A 224 3.20 15.66 21.33
C ASN A 224 4.64 15.25 20.92
N ARG A 225 4.94 13.95 20.86
CA ARG A 225 6.20 13.43 20.30
C ARG A 225 5.94 12.91 18.89
N GLU A 226 6.82 13.21 17.96
CA GLU A 226 6.76 12.67 16.61
C GLU A 226 7.03 11.17 16.64
N ILE A 227 6.08 10.37 16.10
CA ILE A 227 6.21 8.93 15.95
C ILE A 227 6.42 8.51 14.49
N ALA A 228 6.01 9.36 13.55
CA ALA A 228 6.26 9.18 12.13
C ALA A 228 6.17 10.51 11.40
N ALA A 229 6.93 10.64 10.31
CA ALA A 229 6.86 11.78 9.38
C ALA A 229 6.98 11.31 7.93
N GLN A 230 6.26 11.98 7.03
CA GLN A 230 6.27 11.70 5.60
C GLN A 230 6.16 12.99 4.80
N THR A 231 6.98 13.10 3.75
CA THR A 231 6.84 14.18 2.76
C THR A 231 6.22 13.63 1.49
N GLY A 232 5.20 14.30 0.97
CA GLY A 232 4.54 13.87 -0.25
C GLY A 232 3.23 14.62 -0.50
N ASP A 233 2.48 14.17 -1.50
CA ASP A 233 1.22 14.78 -1.86
C ASP A 233 0.11 14.38 -0.88
N ILE A 234 -0.78 15.33 -0.55
CA ILE A 234 -2.03 15.07 0.16
C ILE A 234 -3.23 15.44 -0.69
N LEU A 235 -4.37 14.83 -0.38
CA LEU A 235 -5.66 15.05 -1.01
C LEU A 235 -6.72 15.30 0.06
N LEU A 236 -7.44 16.41 -0.05
CA LEU A 236 -8.65 16.63 0.74
C LEU A 236 -9.82 15.84 0.12
N THR A 237 -10.52 15.05 0.94
CA THR A 237 -11.72 14.33 0.52
C THR A 237 -12.96 14.90 1.20
N HIS A 238 -14.13 14.34 0.96
CA HIS A 238 -15.39 14.78 1.61
C HIS A 238 -15.38 14.59 3.13
N ARG A 239 -14.52 13.75 3.72
CA ARG A 239 -14.57 13.39 5.14
C ARG A 239 -13.22 13.09 5.80
N ALA A 240 -12.13 13.07 5.05
CA ALA A 240 -10.83 12.64 5.56
C ALA A 240 -9.68 13.27 4.78
N PHE A 241 -8.50 13.25 5.38
CA PHE A 241 -7.25 13.46 4.65
C PHE A 241 -6.84 12.16 3.96
N SER A 242 -6.32 12.28 2.73
CA SER A 242 -5.85 11.19 1.89
C SER A 242 -4.63 11.65 1.08
N GLY A 243 -4.27 10.90 0.05
CA GLY A 243 -3.07 11.15 -0.77
C GLY A 243 -1.84 10.41 -0.23
N PRO A 244 -0.79 10.25 -1.03
CA PRO A 244 0.36 9.40 -0.71
C PRO A 244 0.94 9.63 0.69
N ALA A 245 1.23 10.88 1.09
CA ALA A 245 1.81 11.17 2.39
C ALA A 245 0.92 10.74 3.57
N ILE A 246 -0.40 10.88 3.43
CA ILE A 246 -1.37 10.45 4.46
C ILE A 246 -1.49 8.92 4.46
N LEU A 247 -1.58 8.30 3.29
CA LEU A 247 -1.73 6.86 3.16
C LEU A 247 -0.51 6.14 3.75
N ASP A 248 0.70 6.58 3.41
CA ASP A 248 1.95 5.96 3.84
C ASP A 248 2.15 6.05 5.36
N ILE A 249 1.70 7.16 6.01
CA ILE A 249 1.81 7.33 7.45
C ILE A 249 0.68 6.65 8.23
N SER A 250 -0.43 6.30 7.57
CA SER A 250 -1.66 5.80 8.19
C SER A 250 -1.48 4.51 8.98
N ARG A 251 -0.47 3.68 8.63
CA ARG A 251 -0.13 2.45 9.35
C ARG A 251 0.27 2.67 10.82
N TYR A 252 0.67 3.90 11.17
CA TYR A 252 1.07 4.30 12.51
C TYR A 252 -0.03 5.09 13.23
N ALA A 253 -1.14 5.41 12.54
CA ALA A 253 -2.16 6.30 13.06
C ALA A 253 -3.19 5.54 13.91
N ASP A 254 -3.38 6.05 15.13
CA ASP A 254 -4.42 5.57 16.05
C ASP A 254 -5.28 6.72 16.55
N LYS A 255 -6.48 6.39 17.05
CA LYS A 255 -7.38 7.36 17.68
C LYS A 255 -6.68 8.04 18.86
N GLY A 256 -6.74 9.36 18.89
CA GLY A 256 -6.11 10.19 19.92
C GLY A 256 -4.74 10.74 19.52
N HIS A 257 -4.11 10.22 18.48
CA HIS A 257 -2.92 10.85 17.90
C HIS A 257 -3.26 12.22 17.31
N LYS A 258 -2.24 13.05 17.02
CA LYS A 258 -2.40 14.31 16.30
C LYS A 258 -1.72 14.20 14.94
N LEU A 259 -2.45 14.55 13.89
CA LEU A 259 -1.93 14.74 12.55
C LEU A 259 -1.52 16.19 12.40
N GLU A 260 -0.22 16.47 12.23
CA GLU A 260 0.33 17.80 11.97
C GLU A 260 0.71 17.93 10.50
N ILE A 261 0.25 19.01 9.84
CA ILE A 261 0.48 19.23 8.41
C ILE A 261 1.14 20.58 8.18
N ASN A 262 2.28 20.58 7.45
CA ASN A 262 2.88 21.76 6.86
C ASN A 262 2.53 21.80 5.37
N TYR A 263 1.56 22.65 5.01
CA TYR A 263 1.04 22.77 3.64
C TYR A 263 1.99 23.48 2.67
N ILE A 264 2.99 24.16 3.17
CA ILE A 264 3.93 25.00 2.42
C ILE A 264 5.39 24.59 2.64
N TYR A 265 5.61 23.32 3.01
CA TYR A 265 6.96 22.79 3.23
C TYR A 265 7.87 23.03 1.99
N PRO A 266 9.15 23.45 2.16
CA PRO A 266 9.93 23.48 3.41
C PRO A 266 9.87 24.79 4.21
N VAL A 267 8.91 25.67 3.96
CA VAL A 267 8.78 26.92 4.71
C VAL A 267 8.44 26.64 6.17
N THR A 268 9.19 27.24 7.09
CA THR A 268 8.93 27.15 8.55
C THR A 268 7.94 28.23 9.01
N GLY A 269 7.34 28.06 10.20
CA GLY A 269 6.40 29.03 10.75
C GLY A 269 6.98 30.44 10.87
N GLN A 270 8.21 30.57 11.39
CA GLN A 270 8.89 31.87 11.47
C GLN A 270 9.10 32.50 10.09
N ARG A 271 9.55 31.69 9.11
CA ARG A 271 9.75 32.20 7.73
C ARG A 271 8.42 32.58 7.08
N ALA A 272 7.35 31.84 7.32
CA ALA A 272 6.02 32.18 6.83
C ALA A 272 5.53 33.51 7.40
N ALA A 273 5.70 33.73 8.71
CA ALA A 273 5.35 35.00 9.36
C ALA A 273 6.16 36.17 8.79
N ASP A 274 7.47 36.00 8.59
CA ASP A 274 8.33 37.03 7.99
C ASP A 274 7.90 37.36 6.55
N MET A 275 7.58 36.33 5.74
CA MET A 275 7.07 36.53 4.36
C MET A 275 5.76 37.29 4.36
N ILE A 276 4.84 36.99 5.28
CA ILE A 276 3.56 37.69 5.41
C ILE A 276 3.79 39.17 5.74
N LYS A 277 4.69 39.45 6.72
CA LYS A 277 4.99 40.81 7.17
C LYS A 277 5.68 41.66 6.11
N ALA A 278 6.58 41.06 5.33
CA ALA A 278 7.45 41.80 4.40
C ALA A 278 6.68 42.57 3.31
N ASP A 279 5.50 42.09 2.92
CA ASP A 279 4.72 42.66 1.82
C ASP A 279 3.41 43.34 2.28
N PHE A 280 3.19 43.46 3.61
CA PHE A 280 2.00 44.12 4.17
C PHE A 280 2.02 45.67 3.99
N GLN A 281 3.21 46.28 3.92
CA GLN A 281 3.32 47.74 3.78
C GLN A 281 2.80 48.18 2.42
N GLY A 282 1.71 48.96 2.41
CA GLY A 282 1.08 49.51 1.22
C GLY A 282 0.10 48.58 0.52
N ASN A 283 -0.21 47.42 1.07
CA ASN A 283 -1.16 46.45 0.48
C ASN A 283 -2.53 46.53 1.15
N SER A 284 -3.59 46.75 0.38
CA SER A 284 -4.99 46.82 0.89
C SER A 284 -5.86 45.70 0.34
N ARG A 285 -5.26 44.57 -0.01
CA ARG A 285 -5.99 43.38 -0.51
C ARG A 285 -6.70 42.65 0.63
N GLU A 286 -7.66 41.82 0.27
CA GLU A 286 -8.25 40.87 1.21
C GLU A 286 -7.22 39.83 1.62
N LEU A 287 -7.24 39.46 2.91
CA LEU A 287 -6.22 38.62 3.54
C LEU A 287 -6.10 37.23 2.86
N HIS A 288 -7.23 36.58 2.56
CA HIS A 288 -7.20 35.27 1.89
C HIS A 288 -6.54 35.34 0.51
N THR A 289 -6.89 36.36 -0.31
CA THR A 289 -6.29 36.54 -1.64
C THR A 289 -4.79 36.78 -1.55
N TYR A 290 -4.35 37.52 -0.54
CA TYR A 290 -2.95 37.80 -0.28
C TYR A 290 -2.19 36.51 0.11
N ILE A 291 -2.69 35.75 1.09
CA ILE A 291 -2.09 34.48 1.55
C ILE A 291 -2.06 33.44 0.43
N SER A 292 -3.15 33.30 -0.34
CA SER A 292 -3.25 32.40 -1.50
C SER A 292 -2.13 32.69 -2.53
N ARG A 293 -1.86 33.97 -2.81
CA ARG A 293 -0.84 34.38 -3.79
C ARG A 293 0.59 34.11 -3.32
N ILE A 294 0.92 34.51 -2.08
CA ILE A 294 2.29 34.36 -1.53
C ILE A 294 2.68 32.88 -1.50
N PHE A 295 1.79 32.02 -0.98
CA PHE A 295 2.10 30.62 -0.76
C PHE A 295 1.64 29.70 -1.89
N LYS A 296 1.05 30.26 -2.95
CA LYS A 296 0.52 29.51 -4.11
C LYS A 296 -0.42 28.36 -3.71
N ILE A 297 -1.26 28.62 -2.71
CA ILE A 297 -2.30 27.70 -2.25
C ILE A 297 -3.67 28.10 -2.85
N PRO A 298 -4.63 27.15 -3.02
CA PRO A 298 -5.95 27.50 -3.51
C PRO A 298 -6.66 28.52 -2.63
N ASP A 299 -7.32 29.50 -3.25
CA ASP A 299 -7.96 30.61 -2.55
C ASP A 299 -9.05 30.14 -1.58
N ALA A 300 -9.90 29.19 -2.01
CA ALA A 300 -10.91 28.59 -1.14
C ALA A 300 -10.29 27.87 0.09
N PHE A 301 -9.09 27.31 -0.05
CA PHE A 301 -8.38 26.73 1.09
C PHE A 301 -7.83 27.83 2.01
N ALA A 302 -7.28 28.91 1.46
CA ALA A 302 -6.80 30.06 2.26
C ALA A 302 -7.93 30.66 3.09
N VAL A 303 -9.14 30.85 2.50
CA VAL A 303 -10.33 31.29 3.23
C VAL A 303 -10.57 30.35 4.42
N LYS A 304 -10.66 29.06 4.18
CA LYS A 304 -11.00 28.08 5.22
C LYS A 304 -9.94 27.94 6.30
N LEU A 305 -8.68 28.05 5.93
CA LEU A 305 -7.55 28.00 6.87
C LEU A 305 -7.56 29.22 7.82
N ILE A 306 -7.81 30.42 7.29
CA ILE A 306 -7.87 31.67 8.06
C ILE A 306 -9.11 31.65 8.99
N GLU A 307 -10.27 31.19 8.50
CA GLU A 307 -11.47 30.98 9.34
C GLU A 307 -11.19 30.02 10.50
N ASN A 308 -10.51 28.89 10.23
CA ASN A 308 -10.16 27.90 11.26
C ASN A 308 -9.15 28.48 12.29
N ALA A 309 -8.36 29.49 11.93
CA ALA A 309 -7.50 30.23 12.84
C ALA A 309 -8.26 31.28 13.68
N GLY A 310 -9.58 31.43 13.47
CA GLY A 310 -10.43 32.40 14.16
C GLY A 310 -10.28 33.83 13.65
N ILE A 311 -9.85 34.00 12.40
CA ILE A 311 -9.60 35.31 11.77
C ILE A 311 -10.56 35.51 10.60
N CYS A 312 -10.97 36.75 10.34
CA CYS A 312 -11.81 37.09 9.20
C CYS A 312 -11.00 37.05 7.89
N PRO A 313 -11.27 36.13 6.94
CA PRO A 313 -10.49 36.02 5.71
C PRO A 313 -10.64 37.20 4.75
N TYR A 314 -11.74 37.97 4.88
CA TYR A 314 -12.09 39.10 4.02
C TYR A 314 -11.62 40.45 4.58
N MET A 315 -10.97 40.46 5.75
CA MET A 315 -10.37 41.68 6.26
C MET A 315 -9.22 42.16 5.38
N LYS A 316 -8.92 43.44 5.43
CA LYS A 316 -7.77 43.99 4.68
C LYS A 316 -6.46 43.64 5.36
N THR A 317 -5.41 43.36 4.59
CA THR A 317 -4.06 43.11 5.10
C THR A 317 -3.57 44.23 6.03
N SER A 318 -3.93 45.48 5.74
CA SER A 318 -3.56 46.65 6.59
C SER A 318 -4.22 46.63 8.00
N CYS A 319 -5.24 45.81 8.22
CA CYS A 319 -5.95 45.66 9.48
C CYS A 319 -5.51 44.41 10.27
N THR A 320 -4.57 43.62 9.74
CA THR A 320 -4.14 42.35 10.36
C THR A 320 -3.06 42.63 11.38
N GLU A 321 -3.26 42.11 12.61
CA GLU A 321 -2.33 42.28 13.74
C GLU A 321 -1.21 41.22 13.75
N GLY A 322 -0.15 41.48 14.52
CA GLY A 322 1.03 40.60 14.60
C GLY A 322 0.69 39.19 15.10
N ASP A 323 -0.23 39.08 16.06
CA ASP A 323 -0.68 37.81 16.61
C ASP A 323 -1.51 37.00 15.58
N GLU A 324 -2.29 37.69 14.73
CA GLU A 324 -3.07 37.04 13.63
C GLU A 324 -2.11 36.49 12.57
N ILE A 325 -1.04 37.23 12.24
CA ILE A 325 0.00 36.76 11.32
C ILE A 325 0.64 35.46 11.85
N THR A 326 0.95 35.43 13.15
CA THR A 326 1.54 34.24 13.79
C THR A 326 0.58 33.05 13.70
N LYS A 327 -0.71 33.25 14.02
CA LYS A 327 -1.74 32.20 13.91
C LYS A 327 -1.88 31.68 12.47
N ILE A 328 -1.84 32.56 11.46
CA ILE A 328 -1.90 32.15 10.04
C ILE A 328 -0.65 31.34 9.67
N ALA A 329 0.53 31.79 10.08
CA ALA A 329 1.78 31.08 9.83
C ALA A 329 1.80 29.69 10.48
N GLU A 330 1.30 29.58 11.71
CA GLU A 330 1.12 28.29 12.40
C GLU A 330 0.10 27.40 11.68
N ALA A 331 -1.05 27.94 11.26
CA ALA A 331 -2.05 27.21 10.52
C ALA A 331 -1.53 26.68 9.17
N LEU A 332 -0.59 27.38 8.52
CA LEU A 332 0.05 26.94 7.29
C LEU A 332 1.12 25.87 7.50
N THR A 333 1.84 25.90 8.65
CA THR A 333 3.10 25.14 8.80
C THR A 333 3.08 24.05 9.87
N CYS A 334 2.17 24.12 10.84
CA CYS A 334 2.07 23.14 11.93
C CYS A 334 0.63 22.95 12.44
N HIS A 335 -0.35 23.03 11.53
CA HIS A 335 -1.74 22.81 11.92
C HIS A 335 -1.95 21.37 12.39
N ARG A 336 -2.54 21.23 13.59
CA ARG A 336 -2.74 19.95 14.25
C ARG A 336 -4.20 19.55 14.25
N TYR A 337 -4.46 18.35 13.81
CA TYR A 337 -5.79 17.73 13.76
C TYR A 337 -5.82 16.53 14.71
N ALA A 338 -6.78 16.46 15.62
CA ALA A 338 -6.96 15.30 16.47
C ALA A 338 -7.51 14.14 15.64
N VAL A 339 -6.78 13.04 15.57
CA VAL A 339 -7.17 11.82 14.84
C VAL A 339 -8.36 11.17 15.55
N SER A 340 -9.46 10.96 14.83
CA SER A 340 -10.64 10.25 15.31
C SER A 340 -10.65 8.78 14.90
N GLY A 341 -9.84 8.40 13.93
CA GLY A 341 -9.67 7.04 13.42
C GLY A 341 -9.09 7.02 12.01
N THR A 342 -9.02 5.83 11.45
CA THR A 342 -8.53 5.56 10.09
C THR A 342 -9.60 4.85 9.26
N GLY A 343 -9.38 4.74 7.94
CA GLY A 343 -10.25 3.99 7.05
C GLY A 343 -10.32 2.50 7.40
N SER A 344 -11.40 1.84 6.99
CA SER A 344 -11.62 0.41 7.18
C SER A 344 -10.93 -0.43 6.08
N PHE A 345 -10.99 -1.76 6.19
CA PHE A 345 -10.49 -2.67 5.16
C PHE A 345 -11.12 -2.45 3.77
N SER A 346 -12.35 -1.93 3.71
CA SER A 346 -12.99 -1.57 2.43
C SER A 346 -12.35 -0.36 1.75
N GLU A 347 -11.61 0.46 2.49
CA GLU A 347 -10.90 1.65 2.01
C GLU A 347 -9.37 1.42 1.95
N ALA A 348 -8.90 0.33 2.56
CA ALA A 348 -7.48 0.01 2.65
C ALA A 348 -6.92 -0.47 1.30
N MET A 349 -5.78 0.06 0.90
CA MET A 349 -5.08 -0.46 -0.28
C MET A 349 -4.31 -1.75 0.05
N VAL A 350 -3.83 -1.89 1.29
CA VAL A 350 -3.08 -3.05 1.76
C VAL A 350 -3.45 -3.40 3.21
N THR A 351 -3.07 -4.60 3.62
CA THR A 351 -3.22 -5.13 4.98
C THR A 351 -1.86 -5.12 5.66
N ALA A 352 -1.76 -4.52 6.83
CA ALA A 352 -0.65 -4.71 7.76
C ALA A 352 -0.98 -5.86 8.72
N GLY A 353 0.01 -6.64 9.15
CA GLY A 353 -0.20 -7.91 9.84
C GLY A 353 -0.33 -9.08 8.88
N GLY A 354 -0.66 -10.26 9.38
CA GLY A 354 -0.72 -11.50 8.62
C GLY A 354 0.22 -12.57 9.19
N VAL A 355 0.73 -13.46 8.37
CA VAL A 355 1.68 -14.51 8.79
C VAL A 355 2.94 -13.86 9.34
N SER A 356 3.31 -14.22 10.59
CA SER A 356 4.50 -13.71 11.25
C SER A 356 5.76 -14.04 10.45
N LEU A 357 6.62 -13.04 10.28
CA LEU A 357 7.90 -13.21 9.59
C LEU A 357 8.83 -14.20 10.34
N ASP A 358 8.64 -14.35 11.65
CA ASP A 358 9.37 -15.34 12.44
C ASP A 358 8.98 -16.79 12.13
N ALA A 359 7.78 -17.00 11.57
CA ALA A 359 7.30 -18.33 11.17
C ALA A 359 7.84 -18.80 9.81
N VAL A 360 8.52 -17.91 9.05
CA VAL A 360 8.92 -18.13 7.65
C VAL A 360 10.44 -17.95 7.47
N ASN A 361 11.05 -18.80 6.67
CA ASN A 361 12.40 -18.57 6.15
C ASN A 361 12.32 -17.57 4.99
N LEU A 362 12.62 -16.31 5.25
CA LEU A 362 12.47 -15.22 4.31
C LEU A 362 13.49 -15.20 3.13
N ARG A 363 14.39 -16.19 3.07
CA ARG A 363 15.25 -16.38 1.88
C ARG A 363 14.55 -17.14 0.77
N ASN A 364 13.65 -18.06 1.14
CA ASN A 364 12.92 -18.93 0.22
C ASN A 364 11.40 -18.95 0.45
N MET A 365 10.89 -18.18 1.40
CA MET A 365 9.47 -18.06 1.75
C MET A 365 8.83 -19.36 2.31
N GLU A 366 9.63 -20.35 2.71
CA GLU A 366 9.17 -21.62 3.29
C GLU A 366 8.85 -21.48 4.77
N SER A 367 7.79 -22.13 5.22
CA SER A 367 7.47 -22.26 6.65
C SER A 367 8.63 -22.89 7.40
N LYS A 368 8.96 -22.37 8.58
CA LYS A 368 9.94 -23.00 9.48
C LYS A 368 9.37 -24.23 10.19
N LYS A 369 8.03 -24.34 10.27
CA LYS A 369 7.33 -25.42 10.96
C LYS A 369 7.00 -26.58 10.03
N HIS A 370 6.62 -26.30 8.81
CA HIS A 370 6.15 -27.30 7.84
C HIS A 370 6.98 -27.24 6.57
N SER A 371 7.63 -28.36 6.22
CA SER A 371 8.39 -28.47 4.97
C SER A 371 7.46 -28.40 3.76
N ASN A 372 7.92 -27.76 2.65
CA ASN A 372 7.15 -27.58 1.42
C ASN A 372 5.86 -26.77 1.55
N LEU A 373 5.68 -26.02 2.66
CA LEU A 373 4.63 -25.01 2.82
C LEU A 373 5.26 -23.61 2.65
N PHE A 374 4.73 -22.81 1.74
CA PHE A 374 5.26 -21.49 1.41
C PHE A 374 4.21 -20.40 1.58
N PHE A 375 4.65 -19.20 1.98
CA PHE A 375 3.82 -18.01 2.10
C PHE A 375 4.40 -16.89 1.24
N ILE A 376 3.62 -16.32 0.32
CA ILE A 376 4.09 -15.28 -0.60
C ILE A 376 3.10 -14.12 -0.71
N GLY A 377 3.62 -12.92 -0.95
CA GLY A 377 2.83 -11.69 -1.10
C GLY A 377 2.23 -11.21 0.22
N GLU A 378 1.09 -10.54 0.13
CA GLU A 378 0.44 -9.79 1.21
C GLU A 378 -0.14 -10.67 2.35
N VAL A 379 -0.12 -11.99 2.23
CA VAL A 379 -0.47 -12.89 3.35
C VAL A 379 0.57 -12.82 4.48
N LEU A 380 1.79 -12.40 4.17
CA LEU A 380 2.86 -12.13 5.13
C LEU A 380 2.66 -10.77 5.82
N ASP A 381 3.16 -10.61 7.04
CA ASP A 381 3.21 -9.32 7.75
C ASP A 381 4.19 -8.34 7.06
N ILE A 382 3.88 -7.99 5.81
CA ILE A 382 4.62 -7.05 4.98
C ILE A 382 3.65 -6.14 4.24
N ASP A 383 3.69 -4.87 4.56
CA ASP A 383 2.98 -3.81 3.85
C ASP A 383 3.97 -2.72 3.40
N GLY A 384 3.96 -2.43 2.11
CA GLY A 384 4.78 -1.38 1.49
C GLY A 384 4.02 -0.07 1.35
N ASP A 385 4.74 1.03 1.26
CA ASP A 385 4.20 2.36 0.92
C ASP A 385 3.47 2.36 -0.42
N THR A 386 2.77 3.45 -0.72
CA THR A 386 2.27 3.72 -2.08
C THR A 386 3.44 3.87 -3.05
N GLY A 387 3.25 3.46 -4.32
CA GLY A 387 4.32 3.60 -5.31
C GLY A 387 4.78 2.30 -6.00
N GLY A 388 4.01 1.20 -5.90
CA GLY A 388 4.31 -0.08 -6.56
C GLY A 388 5.07 -1.08 -5.70
N PHE A 389 5.41 -0.73 -4.46
CA PHE A 389 6.20 -1.57 -3.57
C PHE A 389 5.48 -2.89 -3.21
N ASN A 390 4.17 -2.89 -3.03
CA ASN A 390 3.40 -4.09 -2.70
C ASN A 390 3.39 -5.11 -3.87
N LEU A 391 3.28 -4.65 -5.12
CA LEU A 391 3.39 -5.52 -6.29
C LEU A 391 4.83 -5.99 -6.52
N GLN A 392 5.82 -5.15 -6.24
CA GLN A 392 7.23 -5.56 -6.21
C GLN A 392 7.44 -6.70 -5.21
N PHE A 393 6.91 -6.60 -4.00
CA PHE A 393 7.05 -7.67 -3.01
C PHE A 393 6.32 -8.95 -3.41
N ALA A 394 5.15 -8.84 -4.05
CA ALA A 394 4.45 -9.99 -4.62
C ALA A 394 5.33 -10.75 -5.62
N TYR A 395 6.02 -10.04 -6.53
CA TYR A 395 7.00 -10.62 -7.45
C TYR A 395 8.21 -11.19 -6.73
N SER A 396 8.82 -10.42 -5.82
CA SER A 396 10.08 -10.81 -5.16
C SER A 396 9.90 -12.05 -4.28
N SER A 397 8.80 -12.14 -3.54
CA SER A 397 8.47 -13.29 -2.71
C SER A 397 8.12 -14.53 -3.54
N ALA A 398 7.38 -14.35 -4.65
CA ALA A 398 7.10 -15.44 -5.59
C ALA A 398 8.38 -16.01 -6.19
N MET A 399 9.29 -15.15 -6.65
CA MET A 399 10.59 -15.57 -7.21
C MET A 399 11.45 -16.29 -6.16
N ALA A 400 11.44 -15.82 -4.90
CA ALA A 400 12.18 -16.48 -3.81
C ALA A 400 11.66 -17.90 -3.56
N ALA A 401 10.33 -18.10 -3.60
CA ALA A 401 9.72 -19.41 -3.42
C ALA A 401 9.92 -20.36 -4.60
N VAL A 402 9.96 -19.83 -5.84
CA VAL A 402 10.25 -20.61 -7.08
C VAL A 402 11.69 -21.08 -7.11
N LYS A 403 12.66 -20.21 -6.76
CA LYS A 403 14.11 -20.54 -6.78
C LYS A 403 14.54 -21.54 -5.69
N ASN A 404 13.64 -21.93 -4.80
CA ASN A 404 13.94 -22.93 -3.76
C ASN A 404 14.15 -24.32 -4.41
N LYS A 405 15.27 -24.49 -5.12
CA LYS A 405 15.78 -25.81 -5.52
C LYS A 405 16.54 -26.37 -4.31
N LYS A 406 16.01 -27.46 -3.73
CA LYS A 406 16.76 -28.27 -2.75
C LYS A 406 17.99 -28.89 -3.41
#